data_b808905a137e4a05d60807653c4a8eb5
#
_entry.id   b808905a137e4a05d60807653c4a8eb5
#
_cell.length_a   1.000
_cell.length_b   1.000
_cell.length_c   1.000
_cell.angle_alpha   90.00
_cell.angle_beta   90.00
_cell.angle_gamma   90.00
#
_symmetry.space_group_name_H-M   'P 1'
#
loop_
_entity.id
_entity.type
_entity.pdbx_description
1 polymer ?
#
loop_
_entity_poly.entity_id
_entity_poly.type
_entity_poly.pdbx_seq_one_letter_code
_entity_poly.pdbx_strand_id
1 'polypeptide(L)'
;MAPTERPWPWRMIVRGGFQDAWSQAPQAEKNEVFAAWIAAQRGWVELGCRLISTLDDELNMVGQPRGRLWNFYSLWEIPDPGIVYDLLNPFRTEAEGVIRLDRYFSIETVVGKPINSLERALLAPPASS
;
A
#
# COMPACT_ATOMS: atom_id res chain seq x y z
N MET A 1 -19.80 20.94 4.71
CA MET A 1 -19.43 19.69 4.03
C MET A 1 -20.10 18.52 4.74
N ALA A 2 -20.73 17.64 3.99
CA ALA A 2 -21.35 16.46 4.57
C ALA A 2 -20.28 15.57 5.19
N PRO A 3 -20.54 14.92 6.36
CA PRO A 3 -19.54 14.05 6.99
C PRO A 3 -19.09 12.90 6.11
N THR A 4 -19.91 12.51 5.12
CA THR A 4 -19.59 11.43 4.19
C THR A 4 -18.77 11.87 3.00
N GLU A 5 -18.65 13.17 2.78
CA GLU A 5 -17.83 13.68 1.68
C GLU A 5 -16.36 13.59 2.04
N ARG A 6 -15.60 13.03 1.13
CA ARG A 6 -14.16 12.91 1.29
C ARG A 6 -13.47 14.01 0.53
N PRO A 7 -12.47 14.68 1.13
CA PRO A 7 -11.79 15.78 0.45
C PRO A 7 -10.98 15.32 -0.75
N TRP A 8 -10.62 14.02 -0.81
CA TRP A 8 -9.86 13.50 -1.92
C TRP A 8 -10.49 12.22 -2.46
N PRO A 9 -10.79 12.19 -3.76
CA PRO A 9 -11.36 11.00 -4.37
C PRO A 9 -10.31 9.99 -4.83
N TRP A 10 -9.03 10.26 -4.64
CA TRP A 10 -7.96 9.41 -5.14
C TRP A 10 -7.68 8.25 -4.20
N ARG A 11 -7.43 7.09 -4.80
CA ARG A 11 -7.01 5.89 -4.07
C ARG A 11 -5.76 5.30 -4.69
N MET A 12 -5.00 4.61 -3.84
CA MET A 12 -3.76 3.96 -4.23
C MET A 12 -3.77 2.53 -3.71
N ILE A 13 -3.48 1.58 -4.59
CA ILE A 13 -3.18 0.22 -4.18
C ILE A 13 -1.67 0.07 -4.21
N VAL A 14 -1.12 -0.44 -3.12
CA VAL A 14 0.29 -0.80 -3.03
C VAL A 14 0.39 -2.31 -3.03
N ARG A 15 1.19 -2.87 -3.94
CA ARG A 15 1.50 -4.28 -3.97
C ARG A 15 2.96 -4.47 -3.62
N GLY A 16 3.23 -5.43 -2.75
CA GLY A 16 4.60 -5.73 -2.36
C GLY A 16 4.91 -7.20 -2.52
N GLY A 17 6.11 -7.48 -3.01
CA GLY A 17 6.61 -8.84 -3.14
C GLY A 17 7.96 -8.97 -2.44
N PHE A 18 8.19 -10.10 -1.78
CA PHE A 18 9.45 -10.37 -1.10
C PHE A 18 10.53 -10.73 -2.10
N GLN A 19 11.69 -10.12 -1.92
CA GLN A 19 12.88 -10.48 -2.68
C GLN A 19 13.78 -11.41 -1.87
N ASP A 20 14.77 -12.01 -2.54
CA ASP A 20 15.67 -12.95 -1.90
C ASP A 20 16.40 -12.36 -0.68
N ALA A 21 16.73 -11.07 -0.75
CA ALA A 21 17.38 -10.40 0.39
C ALA A 21 16.53 -10.48 1.65
N TRP A 22 15.19 -10.39 1.52
CA TRP A 22 14.30 -10.58 2.65
C TRP A 22 14.28 -12.03 3.13
N SER A 23 14.09 -12.96 2.19
CA SER A 23 13.97 -14.39 2.53
C SER A 23 15.24 -14.94 3.19
N GLN A 24 16.40 -14.42 2.81
CA GLN A 24 17.69 -14.86 3.31
C GLN A 24 18.16 -14.08 4.54
N ALA A 25 17.47 -13.00 4.90
CA ALA A 25 17.89 -12.16 6.02
C ALA A 25 17.69 -12.88 7.36
N PRO A 26 18.64 -12.73 8.29
CA PRO A 26 18.43 -13.19 9.67
C PRO A 26 17.30 -12.40 10.32
N GLN A 27 16.72 -12.95 11.39
CA GLN A 27 15.56 -12.35 12.05
C GLN A 27 15.84 -10.92 12.54
N ALA A 28 17.04 -10.66 13.04
CA ALA A 28 17.41 -9.31 13.50
C ALA A 28 17.34 -8.30 12.37
N GLU A 29 17.82 -8.66 11.18
CA GLU A 29 17.76 -7.80 10.00
C GLU A 29 16.31 -7.61 9.54
N LYS A 30 15.51 -8.69 9.53
CA LYS A 30 14.09 -8.60 9.19
C LYS A 30 13.34 -7.63 10.10
N ASN A 31 13.66 -7.64 11.39
CA ASN A 31 13.04 -6.72 12.35
C ASN A 31 13.38 -5.27 12.04
N GLU A 32 14.61 -4.99 11.65
CA GLU A 32 15.04 -3.64 11.25
C GLU A 32 14.35 -3.19 9.98
N VAL A 33 14.25 -4.08 9.00
CA VAL A 33 13.58 -3.80 7.73
C VAL A 33 12.09 -3.53 7.96
N PHE A 34 11.46 -4.33 8.80
CA PHE A 34 10.05 -4.13 9.14
C PHE A 34 9.82 -2.79 9.83
N ALA A 35 10.69 -2.42 10.77
CA ALA A 35 10.61 -1.14 11.43
C ALA A 35 10.77 0.04 10.45
N ALA A 36 11.67 -0.10 9.48
CA ALA A 36 11.85 0.91 8.43
C ALA A 36 10.61 1.01 7.52
N TRP A 37 9.99 -0.12 7.21
CA TRP A 37 8.75 -0.17 6.44
C TRP A 37 7.62 0.58 7.16
N ILE A 38 7.46 0.32 8.45
CA ILE A 38 6.46 1.02 9.27
C ILE A 38 6.75 2.53 9.32
N ALA A 39 8.01 2.90 9.52
CA ALA A 39 8.40 4.31 9.58
C ALA A 39 8.10 5.05 8.27
N ALA A 40 8.37 4.41 7.13
CA ALA A 40 8.06 4.98 5.83
C ALA A 40 6.57 5.24 5.67
N GLN A 41 5.74 4.29 6.08
CA GLN A 41 4.29 4.42 5.96
C GLN A 41 3.70 5.41 6.97
N ARG A 42 4.31 5.58 8.13
CA ARG A 42 3.95 6.68 9.03
C ARG A 42 4.17 8.04 8.39
N GLY A 43 5.25 8.16 7.61
CA GLY A 43 5.48 9.36 6.81
C GLY A 43 4.37 9.59 5.79
N TRP A 44 3.80 8.54 5.23
CA TRP A 44 2.65 8.67 4.32
C TRP A 44 1.43 9.26 5.04
N VAL A 45 1.19 8.80 6.25
CA VAL A 45 0.08 9.34 7.07
C VAL A 45 0.29 10.82 7.35
N GLU A 46 1.52 11.23 7.64
CA GLU A 46 1.86 12.64 7.87
C GLU A 46 1.64 13.49 6.62
N LEU A 47 1.80 12.90 5.43
CA LEU A 47 1.54 13.60 4.16
C LEU A 47 0.05 13.63 3.80
N GLY A 48 -0.82 13.10 4.64
CA GLY A 48 -2.25 13.14 4.44
C GLY A 48 -2.86 11.87 3.86
N CYS A 49 -2.07 10.81 3.70
CA CYS A 49 -2.60 9.53 3.24
C CYS A 49 -3.33 8.82 4.37
N ARG A 50 -4.36 8.06 4.04
CA ARG A 50 -5.12 7.29 5.02
C ARG A 50 -5.18 5.83 4.58
N LEU A 51 -4.70 4.94 5.45
CA LEU A 51 -4.81 3.51 5.22
C LEU A 51 -6.27 3.06 5.36
N ILE A 52 -6.78 2.38 4.36
CA ILE A 52 -8.13 1.83 4.38
C ILE A 52 -8.10 0.35 4.76
N SER A 53 -7.21 -0.43 4.15
CA SER A 53 -7.18 -1.87 4.38
C SER A 53 -5.85 -2.46 3.94
N THR A 54 -5.54 -3.63 4.49
CA THR A 54 -4.39 -4.43 4.08
C THR A 54 -4.83 -5.85 3.78
N LEU A 55 -4.05 -6.55 2.97
CA LEU A 55 -4.27 -7.95 2.67
C LEU A 55 -2.92 -8.65 2.57
N ASP A 56 -2.78 -9.74 3.29
CA ASP A 56 -1.64 -10.64 3.16
C ASP A 56 -2.08 -11.83 2.32
N ASP A 57 -1.35 -12.13 1.26
CA ASP A 57 -1.74 -13.17 0.31
C ASP A 57 -1.31 -14.54 0.84
N GLU A 58 -2.16 -15.14 1.64
CA GLU A 58 -1.91 -16.48 2.18
C GLU A 58 -2.47 -17.58 1.29
N LEU A 59 -3.61 -17.32 0.64
CA LEU A 59 -4.30 -18.31 -0.18
C LEU A 59 -4.67 -17.69 -1.52
N ASN A 60 -4.19 -18.29 -2.59
CA ASN A 60 -4.62 -17.92 -3.93
C ASN A 60 -5.75 -18.87 -4.36
N MET A 61 -6.99 -18.41 -4.23
CA MET A 61 -8.17 -19.24 -4.41
C MET A 61 -8.67 -19.34 -5.84
N VAL A 62 -8.40 -18.32 -6.66
CA VAL A 62 -8.90 -18.24 -8.02
C VAL A 62 -7.82 -17.64 -8.91
N GLY A 63 -7.69 -18.17 -10.10
CA GLY A 63 -6.76 -17.67 -11.10
C GLY A 63 -5.52 -18.53 -11.24
N GLN A 64 -4.70 -18.16 -12.19
CA GLN A 64 -3.44 -18.86 -12.48
C GLN A 64 -2.31 -18.18 -11.71
N PRO A 65 -1.71 -18.85 -10.73
CA PRO A 65 -0.56 -18.27 -10.03
C PRO A 65 0.68 -18.35 -10.92
N ARG A 66 0.79 -17.46 -11.85
CA ARG A 66 1.99 -17.36 -12.67
C ARG A 66 3.09 -16.65 -11.90
N GLY A 67 3.89 -17.43 -11.19
CA GLY A 67 4.97 -16.86 -10.41
C GLY A 67 4.45 -15.76 -9.48
N ARG A 68 4.24 -16.06 -8.24
CA ARG A 68 3.78 -15.09 -7.26
C ARG A 68 4.76 -13.94 -7.15
N LEU A 69 4.46 -12.84 -7.85
CA LEU A 69 5.25 -11.62 -7.74
C LEU A 69 4.85 -10.82 -6.50
N TRP A 70 3.61 -11.00 -6.03
CA TRP A 70 3.05 -10.16 -4.97
C TRP A 70 2.62 -11.00 -3.79
N ASN A 71 2.95 -10.54 -2.58
CA ASN A 71 2.69 -11.23 -1.33
C ASN A 71 1.76 -10.45 -0.41
N PHE A 72 1.72 -9.13 -0.54
CA PHE A 72 0.88 -8.31 0.31
C PHE A 72 0.38 -7.09 -0.46
N TYR A 73 -0.72 -6.53 0.03
CA TYR A 73 -1.42 -5.42 -0.61
C TYR A 73 -1.89 -4.45 0.46
N SER A 74 -1.92 -3.18 0.12
CA SER A 74 -2.59 -2.18 0.94
C SER A 74 -3.38 -1.21 0.08
N LEU A 75 -4.48 -0.74 0.61
CA LEU A 75 -5.35 0.23 -0.04
C LEU A 75 -5.34 1.51 0.77
N TRP A 76 -5.07 2.62 0.10
CA TRP A 76 -4.94 3.93 0.70
C TRP A 76 -5.83 4.95 0.03
N GLU A 77 -6.30 5.93 0.78
CA GLU A 77 -6.76 7.19 0.21
C GLU A 77 -5.60 8.17 0.23
N ILE A 78 -5.41 8.87 -0.88
CA ILE A 78 -4.32 9.82 -1.02
C ILE A 78 -4.89 11.19 -1.45
N PRO A 79 -4.27 12.29 -1.00
CA PRO A 79 -4.80 13.63 -1.31
C PRO A 79 -4.62 14.01 -2.77
N ASP A 80 -3.55 13.54 -3.41
CA ASP A 80 -3.19 13.91 -4.78
C ASP A 80 -2.33 12.81 -5.38
N PRO A 81 -2.59 12.37 -6.62
CA PRO A 81 -1.74 11.37 -7.27
C PRO A 81 -0.30 11.80 -7.44
N GLY A 82 -0.02 13.10 -7.46
CA GLY A 82 1.35 13.61 -7.59
C GLY A 82 2.26 13.28 -6.44
N ILE A 83 1.73 12.97 -5.25
CA ILE A 83 2.57 12.66 -4.09
C ILE A 83 3.18 11.27 -4.13
N VAL A 84 2.76 10.42 -5.08
CA VAL A 84 3.22 9.01 -5.12
C VAL A 84 4.74 8.92 -5.22
N TYR A 85 5.36 9.82 -5.96
CA TYR A 85 6.82 9.84 -6.04
C TYR A 85 7.45 10.13 -4.68
N ASP A 86 6.88 11.06 -3.92
CA ASP A 86 7.37 11.38 -2.58
C ASP A 86 7.17 10.21 -1.61
N LEU A 87 6.10 9.45 -1.80
CA LEU A 87 5.85 8.27 -0.98
C LEU A 87 6.87 7.16 -1.24
N LEU A 88 7.29 7.00 -2.49
CA LEU A 88 8.17 5.91 -2.89
C LEU A 88 9.65 6.24 -2.86
N ASN A 89 10.01 7.52 -2.92
CA ASN A 89 11.41 7.93 -2.89
C ASN A 89 12.18 7.37 -1.68
N PRO A 90 11.63 7.38 -0.46
CA PRO A 90 12.36 6.82 0.69
C PRO A 90 12.75 5.36 0.53
N PHE A 91 12.02 4.60 -0.29
CA PHE A 91 12.34 3.17 -0.49
C PHE A 91 13.60 2.96 -1.33
N ARG A 92 13.97 3.95 -2.13
CA ARG A 92 15.09 3.87 -3.06
C ARG A 92 16.26 4.77 -2.67
N THR A 93 16.11 5.55 -1.61
CA THR A 93 17.14 6.49 -1.20
C THR A 93 18.27 5.76 -0.50
N GLU A 94 19.47 5.92 -1.01
CA GLU A 94 20.67 5.47 -0.33
C GLU A 94 21.19 6.59 0.55
N ALA A 95 21.26 6.31 1.85
CA ALA A 95 21.84 7.22 2.82
C ALA A 95 22.44 6.40 3.94
N GLU A 96 23.49 6.91 4.57
CA GLU A 96 24.12 6.24 5.68
C GLU A 96 23.12 6.02 6.81
N GLY A 97 23.05 4.80 7.31
CA GLY A 97 22.12 4.43 8.37
C GLY A 97 20.66 4.26 7.95
N VAL A 98 20.35 4.40 6.65
CA VAL A 98 19.01 4.23 6.14
C VAL A 98 18.91 2.91 5.40
N ILE A 99 17.89 2.12 5.76
CA ILE A 99 17.60 0.87 5.09
C ILE A 99 16.93 1.15 3.75
N ARG A 100 17.49 0.58 2.70
CA ARG A 100 16.93 0.69 1.36
C ARG A 100 15.90 -0.42 1.15
N LEU A 101 14.64 -0.07 1.30
CA LEU A 101 13.53 -1.04 1.30
C LEU A 101 13.36 -1.75 -0.04
N ASP A 102 13.71 -1.11 -1.15
CA ASP A 102 13.59 -1.74 -2.47
C ASP A 102 14.56 -2.90 -2.69
N ARG A 103 15.50 -3.12 -1.78
CA ARG A 103 16.35 -4.33 -1.80
C ARG A 103 15.61 -5.55 -1.26
N TYR A 104 14.63 -5.33 -0.40
CA TYR A 104 13.91 -6.40 0.29
C TYR A 104 12.54 -6.67 -0.30
N PHE A 105 11.91 -5.63 -0.86
CA PHE A 105 10.56 -5.72 -1.42
C PHE A 105 10.51 -5.12 -2.81
N SER A 106 9.83 -5.82 -3.71
CA SER A 106 9.36 -5.21 -4.95
C SER A 106 8.07 -4.47 -4.62
N ILE A 107 7.97 -3.22 -5.02
CA ILE A 107 6.79 -2.40 -4.74
C ILE A 107 6.22 -1.88 -6.05
N GLU A 108 4.91 -2.04 -6.21
CA GLU A 108 4.17 -1.46 -7.32
C GLU A 108 2.95 -0.73 -6.80
N THR A 109 2.65 0.41 -7.38
CA THR A 109 1.48 1.19 -7.00
C THR A 109 0.55 1.36 -8.20
N VAL A 110 -0.75 1.31 -7.92
CA VAL A 110 -1.80 1.63 -8.89
C VAL A 110 -2.64 2.73 -8.29
N VAL A 111 -2.82 3.81 -9.02
CA VAL A 111 -3.55 4.97 -8.54
C VAL A 111 -4.78 5.19 -9.41
N GLY A 112 -5.90 5.44 -8.79
CA GLY A 112 -7.15 5.69 -9.50
C GLY A 112 -8.18 6.35 -8.61
N LYS A 113 -9.35 6.51 -9.16
CA LYS A 113 -10.50 7.06 -8.44
C LYS A 113 -11.49 5.95 -8.14
N PRO A 114 -12.30 6.10 -7.08
CA PRO A 114 -13.38 5.15 -6.82
C PRO A 114 -14.34 5.05 -8.02
N ILE A 115 -14.84 3.85 -8.22
CA ILE A 115 -15.94 3.67 -9.16
C ILE A 115 -17.24 4.07 -8.42
N ASN A 116 -17.59 5.34 -8.53
CA ASN A 116 -18.64 5.94 -7.71
C ASN A 116 -19.99 5.23 -7.84
N SER A 117 -20.37 4.84 -9.05
CA SER A 117 -21.65 4.15 -9.27
C SER A 117 -21.68 2.81 -8.55
N LEU A 118 -20.59 2.07 -8.60
CA LEU A 118 -20.49 0.76 -7.95
C LEU A 118 -20.47 0.90 -6.43
N GLU A 119 -19.68 1.84 -5.92
CA GLU A 119 -19.60 2.05 -4.47
C GLU A 119 -20.92 2.54 -3.91
N ARG A 120 -21.62 3.42 -4.64
CA ARG A 120 -22.91 3.90 -4.22
C ARG A 120 -23.93 2.78 -4.15
N ALA A 121 -23.88 1.85 -5.10
CA ALA A 121 -24.80 0.72 -5.13
C ALA A 121 -24.52 -0.30 -4.01
N LEU A 122 -23.25 -0.53 -3.68
CA LEU A 122 -22.85 -1.63 -2.80
C LEU A 122 -22.60 -1.19 -1.35
N LEU A 123 -22.18 0.05 -1.13
CA LEU A 123 -21.86 0.56 0.21
C LEU A 123 -23.02 1.33 0.84
N ALA A 124 -23.97 1.82 0.03
CA ALA A 124 -25.16 2.48 0.57
C ALA A 124 -26.03 1.46 1.30
N PRO A 125 -26.72 1.87 2.40
CA PRO A 125 -27.67 0.96 3.04
C PRO A 125 -28.77 0.56 2.04
N PRO A 126 -29.29 -0.68 2.19
CA PRO A 126 -30.39 -1.12 1.34
C PRO A 126 -31.55 -0.13 1.39
N ALA A 127 -32.18 0.10 0.26
CA ALA A 127 -33.34 0.96 0.22
C ALA A 127 -34.42 0.39 1.14
N SER A 128 -35.01 1.25 1.97
CA SER A 128 -36.13 0.84 2.80
C SER A 128 -37.33 0.55 1.89
N SER A 129 -37.76 -0.66 1.96
CA SER A 129 -38.94 -1.07 1.19
C SER A 129 -40.24 -0.62 1.87
#